data_7dd19ab2a6ae828b4f332baba9bc8b26
#
_entry.id   7dd19ab2a6ae828b4f332baba9bc8b26
#
_cell.length_a   1.000
_cell.length_b   1.000
_cell.length_c   1.000
_cell.angle_alpha   90.00
_cell.angle_beta   90.00
_cell.angle_gamma   90.00
#
_symmetry.space_group_name_H-M   'P 1'
#
loop_
_entity.id
_entity.type
_entity.pdbx_description
1 polymer ?
#
loop_
_entity_poly.entity_id
_entity_poly.type
_entity_poly.pdbx_seq_one_letter_code
_entity_poly.pdbx_strand_id
1 'polypeptide(L)'
;ISANIPNDTFLEAYQRTGRVINITVSPTRSGQKPRILNYKTAPHVLISYSCKASCSIPGVFPPVQLMKKNTLGEIVPYMESELWADGGVSTDIPMGRMGRLHNANHFIVSQTNPHVLPFVANKSRSGIAPFLFDLASSTIHAQWHQVISVSKKRVHNRKARFWLDRADALLGQDYLGDINLHPDFPIQQYFKVMANPSDSEVNNYILAGEKATRPKLAMIRNQTRISRALRRCQERLDKPNV
;
A
#
# COMPACT_ATOMS: atom_id res chain seq x y z
N ILE A 1 -13.25 -12.51 -2.77
CA ILE A 1 -12.57 -12.07 -1.53
C ILE A 1 -13.17 -12.77 -0.32
N SER A 2 -14.48 -12.71 -0.11
CA SER A 2 -15.15 -13.29 1.07
C SER A 2 -14.99 -14.82 1.21
N ALA A 3 -14.76 -15.54 0.12
CA ALA A 3 -14.51 -16.98 0.16
C ALA A 3 -13.12 -17.35 0.73
N ASN A 4 -12.15 -16.43 0.62
CA ASN A 4 -10.75 -16.69 0.97
C ASN A 4 -10.29 -15.92 2.23
N ILE A 5 -11.08 -14.96 2.70
CA ILE A 5 -10.77 -14.15 3.88
C ILE A 5 -11.87 -14.35 4.92
N PRO A 6 -11.56 -14.83 6.10
CA PRO A 6 -12.55 -15.03 7.16
C PRO A 6 -13.16 -13.68 7.60
N ASN A 7 -14.35 -13.73 8.20
CA ASN A 7 -15.04 -12.56 8.73
C ASN A 7 -14.46 -12.12 10.09
N ASP A 8 -13.13 -12.04 10.17
CA ASP A 8 -12.44 -11.50 11.33
C ASP A 8 -12.44 -9.97 11.27
N THR A 9 -12.57 -9.35 12.42
CA THR A 9 -12.28 -7.92 12.61
C THR A 9 -10.77 -7.70 12.73
N PHE A 10 -10.32 -6.47 12.58
CA PHE A 10 -8.89 -6.16 12.77
C PHE A 10 -8.41 -6.50 14.19
N LEU A 11 -9.25 -6.32 15.20
CA LEU A 11 -8.90 -6.65 16.60
C LEU A 11 -8.81 -8.17 16.81
N GLU A 12 -9.79 -8.93 16.34
CA GLU A 12 -9.81 -10.40 16.46
C GLU A 12 -8.57 -11.01 15.76
N ALA A 13 -8.25 -10.56 14.55
CA ALA A 13 -7.08 -11.03 13.83
C ALA A 13 -5.77 -10.69 14.56
N TYR A 14 -5.67 -9.47 15.14
CA TYR A 14 -4.51 -9.06 15.93
C TYR A 14 -4.36 -9.91 17.20
N GLN A 15 -5.44 -10.11 17.94
CA GLN A 15 -5.44 -10.93 19.16
C GLN A 15 -5.02 -12.38 18.90
N ARG A 16 -5.46 -12.94 17.77
CA ARG A 16 -5.13 -14.31 17.37
C ARG A 16 -3.69 -14.49 16.88
N THR A 17 -3.14 -13.49 16.17
CA THR A 17 -1.88 -13.66 15.44
C THR A 17 -0.72 -12.82 15.99
N GLY A 18 -0.98 -11.78 16.79
CA GLY A 18 -0.01 -10.77 17.18
C GLY A 18 0.49 -9.88 16.02
N ARG A 19 -0.05 -10.07 14.80
CA ARG A 19 0.37 -9.32 13.60
C ARG A 19 -0.56 -8.16 13.32
N VAL A 20 0.03 -7.03 12.95
CA VAL A 20 -0.71 -5.82 12.60
C VAL A 20 -0.95 -5.78 11.10
N ILE A 21 -2.23 -5.81 10.70
CA ILE A 21 -2.65 -5.56 9.32
C ILE A 21 -3.06 -4.11 9.21
N ASN A 22 -2.61 -3.44 8.16
CA ASN A 22 -3.00 -2.08 7.81
C ASN A 22 -3.54 -2.06 6.39
N ILE A 23 -4.74 -1.53 6.19
CA ILE A 23 -5.39 -1.43 4.89
C ILE A 23 -5.77 0.03 4.64
N THR A 24 -5.34 0.58 3.51
CA THR A 24 -5.69 1.95 3.11
C THR A 24 -6.97 1.95 2.30
N VAL A 25 -7.86 2.88 2.63
CA VAL A 25 -9.12 3.12 1.93
C VAL A 25 -9.38 4.61 1.80
N SER A 26 -10.06 5.02 0.74
CA SER A 26 -10.44 6.41 0.52
C SER A 26 -11.95 6.56 0.55
N PRO A 27 -12.50 7.53 1.31
CA PRO A 27 -13.92 7.87 1.21
C PRO A 27 -14.22 8.41 -0.20
N THR A 28 -15.43 8.14 -0.69
CA THR A 28 -15.84 8.61 -2.03
C THR A 28 -16.23 10.07 -2.05
N ARG A 29 -16.52 10.66 -0.89
CA ARG A 29 -16.83 12.10 -0.77
C ARG A 29 -15.58 12.94 -0.98
N SER A 30 -15.71 13.99 -1.76
CA SER A 30 -14.64 14.95 -2.00
C SER A 30 -14.24 15.69 -0.71
N GLY A 31 -12.93 15.97 -0.56
CA GLY A 31 -12.39 16.71 0.59
C GLY A 31 -12.06 15.85 1.81
N GLN A 32 -12.43 14.58 1.84
CA GLN A 32 -12.03 13.68 2.92
C GLN A 32 -10.68 13.02 2.65
N LYS A 33 -9.90 12.83 3.73
CA LYS A 33 -8.57 12.21 3.65
C LYS A 33 -8.68 10.69 3.65
N PRO A 34 -7.75 9.98 2.96
CA PRO A 34 -7.63 8.53 3.04
C PRO A 34 -7.45 8.07 4.49
N ARG A 35 -7.95 6.88 4.80
CA ARG A 35 -7.81 6.27 6.13
C ARG A 35 -6.99 5.00 6.07
N ILE A 36 -6.24 4.74 7.15
CA ILE A 36 -5.62 3.44 7.40
C ILE A 36 -6.50 2.73 8.41
N LEU A 37 -7.02 1.57 8.03
CA LEU A 37 -7.79 0.70 8.89
C LEU A 37 -6.88 -0.36 9.52
N ASN A 38 -6.91 -0.47 10.83
CA ASN A 38 -6.16 -1.46 11.61
C ASN A 38 -6.82 -1.65 12.98
N TYR A 39 -6.25 -2.51 13.83
CA TYR A 39 -6.79 -2.80 15.16
C TYR A 39 -6.85 -1.58 16.11
N LYS A 40 -6.06 -0.51 15.87
CA LYS A 40 -6.09 0.74 16.67
C LYS A 40 -7.12 1.75 16.14
N THR A 41 -7.23 1.87 14.82
CA THR A 41 -8.04 2.93 14.18
C THR A 41 -9.45 2.46 13.84
N ALA A 42 -9.65 1.17 13.63
CA ALA A 42 -10.93 0.57 13.24
C ALA A 42 -11.03 -0.89 13.76
N PRO A 43 -10.96 -1.11 15.11
CA PRO A 43 -10.83 -2.44 15.69
C PRO A 43 -11.92 -3.42 15.29
N HIS A 44 -13.16 -2.96 15.17
CA HIS A 44 -14.33 -3.81 14.91
C HIS A 44 -14.71 -3.93 13.43
N VAL A 45 -14.00 -3.25 12.53
CA VAL A 45 -14.23 -3.34 11.08
C VAL A 45 -13.74 -4.69 10.56
N LEU A 46 -14.51 -5.26 9.63
CA LEU A 46 -14.20 -6.54 9.00
C LEU A 46 -13.08 -6.38 7.95
N ILE A 47 -12.07 -7.23 8.05
CA ILE A 47 -10.91 -7.24 7.14
C ILE A 47 -11.35 -7.55 5.70
N SER A 48 -12.26 -8.49 5.49
CA SER A 48 -12.76 -8.88 4.17
C SER A 48 -13.38 -7.71 3.40
N TYR A 49 -14.19 -6.88 4.06
CA TYR A 49 -14.78 -5.68 3.46
C TYR A 49 -13.74 -4.57 3.23
N SER A 50 -12.76 -4.46 4.10
CA SER A 50 -11.64 -3.52 3.95
C SER A 50 -10.77 -3.87 2.75
N CYS A 51 -10.44 -5.15 2.55
CA CYS A 51 -9.76 -5.64 1.36
C CYS A 51 -10.58 -5.35 0.09
N LYS A 52 -11.90 -5.62 0.12
CA LYS A 52 -12.78 -5.34 -1.01
C LYS A 52 -12.78 -3.85 -1.36
N ALA A 53 -12.85 -2.97 -0.37
CA ALA A 53 -12.80 -1.53 -0.58
C ALA A 53 -11.45 -1.06 -1.13
N SER A 54 -10.34 -1.60 -0.59
CA SER A 54 -8.97 -1.30 -1.05
C SER A 54 -8.66 -1.79 -2.46
N CYS A 55 -9.44 -2.75 -2.98
CA CYS A 55 -9.35 -3.22 -4.37
C CYS A 55 -10.36 -2.54 -5.30
N SER A 56 -11.22 -1.65 -4.77
CA SER A 56 -12.27 -0.99 -5.57
C SER A 56 -11.73 0.27 -6.24
N ILE A 57 -11.05 0.07 -7.38
CA ILE A 57 -10.48 1.15 -8.20
C ILE A 57 -11.61 2.03 -8.74
N PRO A 58 -11.60 3.36 -8.44
CA PRO A 58 -12.62 4.28 -8.92
C PRO A 58 -12.73 4.29 -10.45
N GLY A 59 -13.96 4.17 -10.94
CA GLY A 59 -14.25 4.11 -12.37
C GLY A 59 -14.23 2.70 -12.98
N VAL A 60 -13.68 1.72 -12.26
CA VAL A 60 -13.63 0.30 -12.68
C VAL A 60 -14.57 -0.53 -11.82
N PHE A 61 -14.51 -0.37 -10.50
CA PHE A 61 -15.37 -1.08 -9.57
C PHE A 61 -16.26 -0.12 -8.77
N PRO A 62 -17.46 -0.55 -8.37
CA PRO A 62 -18.31 0.25 -7.49
C PRO A 62 -17.67 0.40 -6.11
N PRO A 63 -17.89 1.53 -5.44
CA PRO A 63 -17.44 1.73 -4.07
C PRO A 63 -18.16 0.77 -3.11
N VAL A 64 -17.52 0.50 -1.97
CA VAL A 64 -17.94 -0.53 -1.01
C VAL A 64 -18.39 0.12 0.29
N GLN A 65 -19.50 -0.36 0.85
CA GLN A 65 -19.88 -0.10 2.22
C GLN A 65 -19.00 -0.95 3.16
N LEU A 66 -18.25 -0.31 4.06
CA LEU A 66 -17.53 -1.05 5.10
C LEU A 66 -18.50 -1.58 6.16
N MET A 67 -18.21 -2.78 6.66
CA MET A 67 -19.01 -3.44 7.69
C MET A 67 -18.17 -3.65 8.96
N LYS A 68 -18.82 -3.62 10.10
CA LYS A 68 -18.23 -3.87 11.43
C LYS A 68 -19.09 -4.86 12.23
N LYS A 69 -18.49 -5.50 13.23
CA LYS A 69 -19.26 -6.18 14.27
C LYS A 69 -19.67 -5.18 15.36
N ASN A 70 -20.94 -5.23 15.77
CA ASN A 70 -21.42 -4.50 16.95
C ASN A 70 -21.11 -5.29 18.24
N THR A 71 -21.53 -4.77 19.39
CA THR A 71 -21.33 -5.43 20.70
C THR A 71 -22.03 -6.78 20.84
N LEU A 72 -23.04 -7.05 20.02
CA LEU A 72 -23.76 -8.32 19.96
C LEU A 72 -23.14 -9.31 18.96
N GLY A 73 -22.07 -8.92 18.25
CA GLY A 73 -21.44 -9.75 17.22
C GLY A 73 -22.11 -9.68 15.85
N GLU A 74 -23.16 -8.88 15.68
CA GLU A 74 -23.88 -8.73 14.42
C GLU A 74 -23.11 -7.84 13.46
N ILE A 75 -23.20 -8.16 12.15
CA ILE A 75 -22.55 -7.40 11.10
C ILE A 75 -23.44 -6.24 10.68
N VAL A 76 -22.98 -5.02 10.96
CA VAL A 76 -23.68 -3.76 10.67
C VAL A 76 -22.79 -2.81 9.88
N PRO A 77 -23.36 -1.82 9.16
CA PRO A 77 -22.54 -0.81 8.48
C PRO A 77 -21.62 -0.05 9.43
N TYR A 78 -20.39 0.20 9.00
CA TYR A 78 -19.39 0.97 9.79
C TYR A 78 -19.57 2.45 9.56
N MET A 79 -20.14 3.10 8.97
CA MET A 79 -20.49 4.50 8.69
C MET A 79 -21.54 4.47 7.56
N GLU A 80 -22.79 4.43 7.93
CA GLU A 80 -23.90 4.18 7.01
C GLU A 80 -23.94 5.10 5.78
N SER A 81 -23.53 6.35 5.96
CA SER A 81 -23.55 7.36 4.90
C SER A 81 -22.28 7.42 4.05
N GLU A 82 -21.26 6.57 4.34
CA GLU A 82 -19.97 6.60 3.65
C GLU A 82 -19.74 5.36 2.81
N LEU A 83 -19.35 5.59 1.57
CA LEU A 83 -18.84 4.55 0.67
C LEU A 83 -17.33 4.71 0.50
N TRP A 84 -16.66 3.58 0.32
CA TRP A 84 -15.21 3.50 0.31
C TRP A 84 -14.69 2.89 -0.98
N ALA A 85 -13.56 3.41 -1.42
CA ALA A 85 -12.86 2.96 -2.62
C ALA A 85 -11.38 2.76 -2.31
N ASP A 86 -10.60 2.37 -3.31
CA ASP A 86 -9.17 2.12 -3.20
C ASP A 86 -8.42 3.32 -2.61
N GLY A 87 -7.64 3.03 -1.58
CA GLY A 87 -6.75 3.99 -0.93
C GLY A 87 -5.52 4.34 -1.75
N GLY A 88 -5.07 3.42 -2.62
CA GLY A 88 -3.88 3.57 -3.46
C GLY A 88 -3.93 4.77 -4.40
N VAL A 89 -5.12 5.18 -4.80
CA VAL A 89 -5.32 6.38 -5.63
C VAL A 89 -4.95 7.68 -4.91
N SER A 90 -4.93 7.69 -3.58
CA SER A 90 -4.62 8.89 -2.78
C SER A 90 -3.39 8.74 -1.90
N THR A 91 -3.07 7.52 -1.48
CA THR A 91 -1.91 7.20 -0.63
C THR A 91 -1.65 5.70 -0.73
N ASP A 92 -0.80 5.30 -1.68
CA ASP A 92 -0.52 3.89 -1.95
C ASP A 92 0.29 3.27 -0.80
N ILE A 93 1.42 3.87 -0.46
CA ILE A 93 2.30 3.37 0.60
C ILE A 93 2.36 4.39 1.75
N PRO A 94 1.60 4.19 2.83
CA PRO A 94 1.45 5.20 3.89
C PRO A 94 2.57 5.16 4.92
N MET A 95 3.85 5.10 4.53
CA MET A 95 5.02 4.95 5.42
C MET A 95 5.04 5.97 6.56
N GLY A 96 4.85 7.25 6.27
CA GLY A 96 4.83 8.30 7.30
C GLY A 96 3.71 8.15 8.32
N ARG A 97 2.55 7.58 7.93
CA ARG A 97 1.47 7.25 8.89
C ARG A 97 1.79 5.99 9.68
N MET A 98 2.37 4.98 9.04
CA MET A 98 2.82 3.75 9.69
C MET A 98 3.89 4.06 10.75
N GLY A 99 4.85 4.92 10.44
CA GLY A 99 5.84 5.39 11.40
C GLY A 99 5.20 6.00 12.65
N ARG A 100 4.22 6.87 12.48
CA ARG A 100 3.52 7.51 13.61
C ARG A 100 2.61 6.56 14.40
N LEU A 101 1.90 5.64 13.72
CA LEU A 101 0.94 4.74 14.37
C LEU A 101 1.61 3.57 15.10
N HIS A 102 2.72 3.09 14.57
CA HIS A 102 3.37 1.87 15.03
C HIS A 102 4.83 2.07 15.44
N ASN A 103 5.32 3.32 15.42
CA ASN A 103 6.74 3.65 15.64
C ASN A 103 7.67 2.84 14.72
N ALA A 104 7.24 2.62 13.47
CA ALA A 104 8.01 1.89 12.48
C ALA A 104 9.01 2.85 11.82
N ASN A 105 10.31 2.53 11.92
CA ASN A 105 11.40 3.35 11.41
C ASN A 105 12.14 2.68 10.24
N HIS A 106 11.70 1.48 9.84
CA HIS A 106 12.33 0.73 8.76
C HIS A 106 11.26 0.04 7.91
N PHE A 107 11.34 0.24 6.59
CA PHE A 107 10.33 -0.21 5.66
C PHE A 107 10.94 -1.06 4.55
N ILE A 108 10.41 -2.27 4.40
CA ILE A 108 10.66 -3.12 3.24
C ILE A 108 9.43 -2.97 2.34
N VAL A 109 9.62 -2.38 1.18
CA VAL A 109 8.53 -2.08 0.25
C VAL A 109 8.60 -3.04 -0.94
N SER A 110 7.52 -3.78 -1.17
CA SER A 110 7.31 -4.55 -2.39
C SER A 110 6.43 -3.76 -3.35
N GLN A 111 6.96 -3.45 -4.53
CA GLN A 111 6.34 -2.54 -5.48
C GLN A 111 6.17 -3.21 -6.84
N THR A 112 4.95 -3.15 -7.36
CA THR A 112 4.61 -3.73 -8.67
C THR A 112 4.09 -2.68 -9.67
N ASN A 113 3.99 -1.41 -9.24
CA ASN A 113 3.44 -0.35 -10.08
C ASN A 113 4.38 0.03 -11.23
N PRO A 114 3.96 -0.07 -12.50
CA PRO A 114 4.83 0.15 -13.66
C PRO A 114 5.35 1.59 -13.78
N HIS A 115 4.62 2.58 -13.29
CA HIS A 115 5.03 3.98 -13.32
C HIS A 115 6.18 4.31 -12.36
N VAL A 116 6.47 3.43 -11.38
CA VAL A 116 7.56 3.60 -10.42
C VAL A 116 8.86 2.94 -10.90
N LEU A 117 8.76 1.95 -11.80
CA LEU A 117 9.91 1.18 -12.30
C LEU A 117 11.08 2.05 -12.83
N PRO A 118 10.87 3.11 -13.63
CA PRO A 118 11.96 3.94 -14.13
C PRO A 118 12.79 4.59 -13.01
N PHE A 119 12.13 4.99 -11.92
CA PHE A 119 12.78 5.66 -10.78
C PHE A 119 13.58 4.71 -9.90
N VAL A 120 13.16 3.44 -9.85
CA VAL A 120 13.80 2.42 -9.00
C VAL A 120 14.96 1.75 -9.72
N ALA A 121 14.81 1.44 -11.00
CA ALA A 121 15.85 0.81 -11.80
C ALA A 121 17.16 1.64 -11.85
N ASN A 122 17.03 2.96 -11.77
CA ASN A 122 18.18 3.87 -11.83
C ASN A 122 18.93 3.98 -10.49
N LYS A 123 18.26 3.84 -9.35
CA LYS A 123 18.89 3.93 -8.03
C LYS A 123 19.82 2.72 -7.74
N SER A 124 19.72 1.66 -8.54
CA SER A 124 20.54 0.45 -8.43
C SER A 124 21.83 0.49 -9.27
N ARG A 125 22.02 1.53 -10.09
CA ARG A 125 23.22 1.72 -10.95
C ARG A 125 24.07 2.84 -10.38
N SER A 126 25.35 2.57 -10.14
CA SER A 126 26.34 3.61 -9.78
C SER A 126 26.94 4.25 -11.05
N GLY A 127 27.04 5.57 -11.09
CA GLY A 127 27.65 6.29 -12.20
C GLY A 127 27.05 7.69 -12.43
N ILE A 128 27.60 8.46 -13.38
CA ILE A 128 27.17 9.83 -13.71
C ILE A 128 25.80 9.85 -14.41
N ALA A 129 25.50 8.83 -15.21
CA ALA A 129 24.24 8.73 -15.94
C ALA A 129 23.01 8.59 -15.01
N PRO A 130 23.01 7.79 -13.92
CA PRO A 130 21.95 7.78 -12.92
C PRO A 130 21.77 9.12 -12.21
N PHE A 131 22.86 9.83 -11.89
CA PHE A 131 22.79 11.15 -11.25
C PHE A 131 22.11 12.20 -12.15
N LEU A 132 22.46 12.23 -13.43
CA LEU A 132 21.81 13.13 -14.40
C LEU A 132 20.34 12.78 -14.62
N PHE A 133 19.98 11.49 -14.56
CA PHE A 133 18.59 11.05 -14.65
C PHE A 133 17.79 11.37 -13.38
N ASP A 134 18.38 11.24 -12.19
CA ASP A 134 17.76 11.65 -10.93
C ASP A 134 17.53 13.17 -10.89
N LEU A 135 18.47 13.95 -11.39
CA LEU A 135 18.35 15.39 -11.51
C LEU A 135 17.25 15.79 -12.52
N ALA A 136 17.21 15.13 -13.68
CA ALA A 136 16.17 15.34 -14.69
C ALA A 136 14.79 14.90 -14.17
N SER A 137 14.69 13.77 -13.50
CA SER A 137 13.44 13.26 -12.96
C SER A 137 12.90 14.16 -11.83
N SER A 138 13.76 14.64 -10.94
CA SER A 138 13.35 15.58 -9.87
C SER A 138 12.87 16.92 -10.45
N THR A 139 13.48 17.39 -11.53
CA THR A 139 13.07 18.60 -12.24
C THR A 139 11.72 18.39 -12.95
N ILE A 140 11.52 17.24 -13.59
CA ILE A 140 10.25 16.87 -14.23
C ILE A 140 9.14 16.76 -13.17
N HIS A 141 9.39 16.14 -12.01
CA HIS A 141 8.43 16.08 -10.90
C HIS A 141 8.02 17.48 -10.42
N ALA A 142 8.99 18.36 -10.19
CA ALA A 142 8.71 19.74 -9.74
C ALA A 142 7.91 20.53 -10.77
N GLN A 143 8.25 20.42 -12.05
CA GLN A 143 7.52 21.07 -13.15
C GLN A 143 6.12 20.45 -13.35
N TRP A 144 5.97 19.15 -13.18
CA TRP A 144 4.69 18.46 -13.31
C TRP A 144 3.68 18.92 -12.26
N HIS A 145 4.11 19.07 -11.01
CA HIS A 145 3.28 19.67 -9.96
C HIS A 145 2.82 21.10 -10.31
N GLN A 146 3.68 21.93 -10.91
CA GLN A 146 3.29 23.26 -11.36
C GLN A 146 2.29 23.19 -12.52
N VAL A 147 2.52 22.33 -13.51
CA VAL A 147 1.60 22.17 -14.67
C VAL A 147 0.24 21.69 -14.20
N ILE A 148 0.18 20.68 -13.31
CA ILE A 148 -1.08 20.18 -12.76
C ILE A 148 -1.78 21.25 -11.92
N SER A 149 -1.06 22.00 -11.11
CA SER A 149 -1.65 23.05 -10.26
C SER A 149 -2.26 24.20 -11.08
N VAL A 150 -1.62 24.59 -12.18
CA VAL A 150 -2.15 25.58 -13.13
C VAL A 150 -3.34 25.02 -13.91
N SER A 151 -3.26 23.75 -14.33
CA SER A 151 -4.35 23.08 -15.03
C SER A 151 -5.60 22.93 -14.15
N LYS A 152 -5.43 22.62 -12.85
CA LYS A 152 -6.53 22.56 -11.87
C LYS A 152 -7.31 23.87 -11.76
N LYS A 153 -6.64 25.02 -11.88
CA LYS A 153 -7.28 26.34 -11.82
C LYS A 153 -8.12 26.66 -13.06
N ARG A 154 -7.81 26.06 -14.22
CA ARG A 154 -8.49 26.29 -15.49
C ARG A 154 -9.60 25.29 -15.81
N VAL A 155 -9.59 24.10 -15.16
CA VAL A 155 -10.56 23.04 -15.44
C VAL A 155 -11.80 23.23 -14.58
N HIS A 156 -12.90 23.64 -15.21
CA HIS A 156 -14.23 23.81 -14.57
C HIS A 156 -15.03 22.51 -14.46
N ASN A 157 -14.63 21.46 -15.19
CA ASN A 157 -15.35 20.19 -15.18
C ASN A 157 -14.97 19.38 -13.93
N ARG A 158 -15.96 19.08 -13.05
CA ARG A 158 -15.79 18.32 -11.81
C ARG A 158 -15.14 16.95 -12.02
N LYS A 159 -15.49 16.24 -13.10
CA LYS A 159 -14.93 14.92 -13.42
C LYS A 159 -13.45 15.04 -13.83
N ALA A 160 -13.11 15.99 -14.70
CA ALA A 160 -11.72 16.22 -15.12
C ALA A 160 -10.84 16.69 -13.95
N ARG A 161 -11.37 17.55 -13.07
CA ARG A 161 -10.67 17.99 -11.86
C ARG A 161 -10.43 16.83 -10.90
N PHE A 162 -11.40 15.95 -10.73
CA PHE A 162 -11.25 14.72 -9.93
C PHE A 162 -10.08 13.85 -10.45
N TRP A 163 -10.00 13.65 -11.77
CA TRP A 163 -8.90 12.87 -12.36
C TRP A 163 -7.53 13.56 -12.26
N LEU A 164 -7.49 14.88 -12.39
CA LEU A 164 -6.25 15.66 -12.20
C LEU A 164 -5.76 15.59 -10.74
N ASP A 165 -6.67 15.67 -9.76
CA ASP A 165 -6.34 15.52 -8.34
C ASP A 165 -5.76 14.12 -8.04
N ARG A 166 -6.30 13.09 -8.71
CA ARG A 166 -5.82 11.72 -8.58
C ARG A 166 -4.44 11.51 -9.23
N ALA A 167 -4.23 12.05 -10.42
CA ALA A 167 -2.94 12.01 -11.10
C ALA A 167 -1.83 12.70 -10.28
N ASP A 168 -2.13 13.87 -9.71
CA ASP A 168 -1.22 14.60 -8.84
C ASP A 168 -0.88 13.81 -7.57
N ALA A 169 -1.89 13.20 -6.93
CA ALA A 169 -1.71 12.36 -5.77
C ALA A 169 -0.82 11.14 -6.07
N LEU A 170 -0.99 10.51 -7.23
CA LEU A 170 -0.18 9.36 -7.64
C LEU A 170 1.29 9.73 -7.91
N LEU A 171 1.53 10.88 -8.53
CA LEU A 171 2.88 11.32 -8.88
C LEU A 171 3.66 11.90 -7.69
N GLY A 172 2.97 12.43 -6.68
CA GLY A 172 3.57 13.04 -5.49
C GLY A 172 3.83 12.09 -4.32
N GLN A 173 3.67 10.78 -4.50
CA GLN A 173 3.83 9.81 -3.41
C GLN A 173 5.27 9.31 -3.28
N ASP A 174 5.74 9.18 -2.03
CA ASP A 174 6.98 8.48 -1.72
C ASP A 174 6.75 6.96 -1.80
N TYR A 175 7.22 6.37 -2.91
CA TYR A 175 7.12 4.93 -3.16
C TYR A 175 8.35 4.13 -2.69
N LEU A 176 9.38 4.80 -2.18
CA LEU A 176 10.66 4.18 -1.84
C LEU A 176 10.78 3.99 -0.34
N GLY A 177 10.95 2.73 0.09
CA GLY A 177 11.36 2.38 1.45
C GLY A 177 12.88 2.25 1.58
N ASP A 178 13.32 1.80 2.75
CA ASP A 178 14.73 1.51 3.01
C ASP A 178 15.24 0.34 2.15
N ILE A 179 14.39 -0.65 1.94
CA ILE A 179 14.64 -1.77 1.03
C ILE A 179 13.46 -1.87 0.06
N ASN A 180 13.74 -1.80 -1.22
CA ASN A 180 12.73 -1.88 -2.26
C ASN A 180 12.86 -3.20 -3.03
N LEU A 181 11.75 -3.94 -3.13
CA LEU A 181 11.62 -5.18 -3.87
C LEU A 181 10.78 -4.92 -5.12
N HIS A 182 11.37 -5.16 -6.28
CA HIS A 182 10.70 -4.95 -7.57
C HIS A 182 10.81 -6.24 -8.37
N PRO A 183 9.73 -7.01 -8.45
CA PRO A 183 9.64 -8.08 -9.42
C PRO A 183 9.71 -7.51 -10.84
N ASP A 184 10.53 -8.12 -11.68
CA ASP A 184 10.67 -7.72 -13.08
C ASP A 184 9.61 -8.45 -13.91
N PHE A 185 8.61 -7.68 -14.37
CA PHE A 185 7.54 -8.20 -15.20
C PHE A 185 7.61 -7.60 -16.61
N PRO A 186 7.40 -8.41 -17.67
CA PRO A 186 7.19 -7.90 -19.01
C PRO A 186 5.98 -6.93 -19.03
N ILE A 187 6.10 -5.85 -19.81
CA ILE A 187 5.08 -4.78 -19.85
C ILE A 187 3.69 -5.31 -20.21
N GLN A 188 3.62 -6.41 -20.96
CA GLN A 188 2.37 -7.08 -21.34
C GLN A 188 1.61 -7.65 -20.14
N GLN A 189 2.30 -8.00 -19.05
CA GLN A 189 1.65 -8.52 -17.85
C GLN A 189 0.90 -7.44 -17.08
N TYR A 190 1.31 -6.18 -17.20
CA TYR A 190 0.58 -5.07 -16.59
C TYR A 190 -0.80 -4.82 -17.20
N PHE A 191 -1.02 -5.20 -18.45
CA PHE A 191 -2.34 -5.15 -19.07
C PHE A 191 -3.28 -6.27 -18.59
N LYS A 192 -2.73 -7.32 -17.97
CA LYS A 192 -3.51 -8.43 -17.40
C LYS A 192 -3.90 -8.23 -15.93
N VAL A 193 -3.61 -7.09 -15.33
CA VAL A 193 -3.93 -6.80 -13.90
C VAL A 193 -5.41 -7.03 -13.57
N MET A 194 -6.30 -6.87 -14.54
CA MET A 194 -7.73 -7.08 -14.38
C MET A 194 -8.19 -8.51 -14.72
N ALA A 195 -7.31 -9.35 -15.24
CA ALA A 195 -7.62 -10.72 -15.57
C ALA A 195 -7.40 -11.64 -14.36
N ASN A 196 -8.16 -12.74 -14.30
CA ASN A 196 -7.91 -13.78 -13.31
C ASN A 196 -6.69 -14.60 -13.76
N PRO A 197 -5.58 -14.64 -12.99
CA PRO A 197 -4.38 -15.35 -13.42
C PRO A 197 -4.59 -16.87 -13.36
N SER A 198 -3.98 -17.59 -14.31
CA SER A 198 -3.86 -19.03 -14.27
C SER A 198 -2.84 -19.48 -13.21
N ASP A 199 -2.87 -20.76 -12.81
CA ASP A 199 -1.93 -21.32 -11.83
C ASP A 199 -0.47 -21.16 -12.28
N SER A 200 -0.20 -21.29 -13.58
CA SER A 200 1.14 -21.08 -14.15
C SER A 200 1.58 -19.61 -14.06
N GLU A 201 0.68 -18.66 -14.26
CA GLU A 201 0.96 -17.22 -14.07
C GLU A 201 1.22 -16.90 -12.62
N VAL A 202 0.45 -17.46 -11.67
CA VAL A 202 0.68 -17.29 -10.22
C VAL A 202 2.07 -17.81 -9.84
N ASN A 203 2.47 -19.00 -10.32
CA ASN A 203 3.81 -19.54 -10.08
C ASN A 203 4.91 -18.63 -10.65
N ASN A 204 4.71 -18.06 -11.84
CA ASN A 204 5.65 -17.09 -12.41
C ASN A 204 5.75 -15.81 -11.57
N TYR A 205 4.64 -15.31 -11.00
CA TYR A 205 4.67 -14.15 -10.10
C TYR A 205 5.44 -14.46 -8.81
N ILE A 206 5.26 -15.65 -8.24
CA ILE A 206 6.02 -16.11 -7.07
C ILE A 206 7.51 -16.14 -7.38
N LEU A 207 7.90 -16.76 -8.48
CA LEU A 207 9.30 -16.85 -8.92
C LEU A 207 9.92 -15.47 -9.20
N ALA A 208 9.17 -14.54 -9.78
CA ALA A 208 9.63 -13.16 -9.99
C ALA A 208 9.87 -12.43 -8.65
N GLY A 209 8.97 -12.60 -7.69
CA GLY A 209 9.12 -12.07 -6.34
C GLY A 209 10.36 -12.63 -5.62
N GLU A 210 10.58 -13.95 -5.72
CA GLU A 210 11.78 -14.59 -5.18
C GLU A 210 13.07 -14.05 -5.82
N LYS A 211 13.11 -13.96 -7.15
CA LYS A 211 14.27 -13.42 -7.89
C LYS A 211 14.58 -11.98 -7.47
N ALA A 212 13.57 -11.14 -7.27
CA ALA A 212 13.73 -9.77 -6.81
C ALA A 212 14.25 -9.67 -5.36
N THR A 213 13.88 -10.64 -4.53
CA THR A 213 14.21 -10.65 -3.09
C THR A 213 15.60 -11.24 -2.82
N ARG A 214 16.01 -12.30 -3.55
CA ARG A 214 17.29 -13.01 -3.31
C ARG A 214 18.51 -12.10 -3.19
N PRO A 215 18.77 -11.13 -4.09
CA PRO A 215 19.93 -10.23 -3.95
C PRO A 215 19.84 -9.27 -2.75
N LYS A 216 18.66 -9.07 -2.18
CA LYS A 216 18.41 -8.19 -1.03
C LYS A 216 18.44 -8.91 0.31
N LEU A 217 18.51 -10.25 0.33
CA LEU A 217 18.44 -11.05 1.57
C LEU A 217 19.52 -10.67 2.58
N ALA A 218 20.75 -10.45 2.14
CA ALA A 218 21.85 -10.04 3.03
C ALA A 218 21.56 -8.67 3.67
N MET A 219 21.08 -7.71 2.89
CA MET A 219 20.70 -6.38 3.37
C MET A 219 19.54 -6.47 4.37
N ILE A 220 18.47 -7.22 4.05
CA ILE A 220 17.33 -7.45 4.95
C ILE A 220 17.82 -8.07 6.26
N ARG A 221 18.69 -9.09 6.19
CA ARG A 221 19.23 -9.77 7.35
C ARG A 221 20.05 -8.84 8.25
N ASN A 222 20.86 -7.98 7.65
CA ASN A 222 21.71 -7.04 8.39
C ASN A 222 20.86 -5.94 9.05
N GLN A 223 19.97 -5.30 8.30
CA GLN A 223 19.16 -4.19 8.80
C GLN A 223 18.12 -4.62 9.84
N THR A 224 17.64 -5.87 9.79
CA THR A 224 16.70 -6.40 10.80
C THR A 224 17.41 -7.10 11.96
N ARG A 225 18.76 -7.11 12.02
CA ARG A 225 19.52 -7.87 13.01
C ARG A 225 19.24 -7.43 14.44
N ILE A 226 19.20 -6.12 14.68
CA ILE A 226 18.96 -5.54 16.01
C ILE A 226 17.55 -5.88 16.50
N SER A 227 16.52 -5.61 15.67
CA SER A 227 15.13 -5.89 16.02
C SER A 227 14.90 -7.38 16.33
N ARG A 228 15.55 -8.28 15.58
CA ARG A 228 15.46 -9.72 15.84
C ARG A 228 16.18 -10.14 17.11
N ALA A 229 17.29 -9.49 17.45
CA ALA A 229 18.00 -9.74 18.70
C ALA A 229 17.17 -9.31 19.91
N LEU A 230 16.61 -8.09 19.87
CA LEU A 230 15.74 -7.56 20.92
C LEU A 230 14.51 -8.43 21.13
N ARG A 231 13.85 -8.87 20.05
CA ARG A 231 12.70 -9.78 20.15
C ARG A 231 13.07 -11.10 20.85
N ARG A 232 14.20 -11.71 20.49
CA ARG A 232 14.67 -12.92 21.16
C ARG A 232 14.97 -12.71 22.66
N CYS A 233 15.51 -11.54 23.02
CA CYS A 233 15.71 -11.20 24.43
C CYS A 233 14.37 -11.09 25.16
N GLN A 234 13.40 -10.40 24.58
CA GLN A 234 12.06 -10.27 25.14
C GLN A 234 11.39 -11.64 25.30
N GLU A 235 11.40 -12.49 24.27
CA GLU A 235 10.85 -13.86 24.33
C GLU A 235 11.50 -14.74 25.41
N ARG A 236 12.75 -14.46 25.77
CA ARG A 236 13.45 -15.15 26.87
C ARG A 236 13.02 -14.65 28.24
N LEU A 237 12.80 -13.33 28.36
CA LEU A 237 12.34 -12.71 29.61
C LEU A 237 10.88 -13.03 29.92
N ASP A 238 10.06 -13.15 28.87
CA ASP A 238 8.63 -13.45 29.00
C ASP A 238 8.35 -14.95 29.30
N LYS A 239 9.36 -15.83 29.17
CA LYS A 239 9.23 -17.21 29.60
C LYS A 239 9.36 -17.27 31.13
N PRO A 240 8.34 -17.77 31.87
CA PRO A 240 8.48 -17.97 33.29
C PRO A 240 9.66 -18.93 33.54
N ASN A 241 10.53 -18.57 34.47
CA ASN A 241 11.57 -19.49 34.98
C ASN A 241 10.85 -20.71 35.57
N VAL A 242 10.94 -21.84 34.89
CA VAL A 242 10.53 -23.14 35.41
C VAL A 242 11.69 -23.70 36.21
#